data_7d4c458652b3c8dab55cdea9416acf09
#
_entry.id   7d4c458652b3c8dab55cdea9416acf09
#
_cell.length_a   1.000
_cell.length_b   1.000
_cell.length_c   1.000
_cell.angle_alpha   90.00
_cell.angle_beta   90.00
_cell.angle_gamma   90.00
#
_symmetry.space_group_name_H-M   'P 1'
#
loop_
_entity.id
_entity.type
_entity.pdbx_description
1 polymer ?
#
loop_
_entity_poly.entity_id
_entity_poly.type
_entity_poly.pdbx_seq_one_letter_code
_entity_poly.pdbx_strand_id
1 'polypeptide(L)'
;MPSRRAIVPRPLPGIEAWVTRRILLAGLLLALSLPAPQATTAQSAAAARPLPRLRVSDNHRFLVTEKDDPFFWLGDTAWEIFHRLDREGAERYLQNRAKLGFTVVQAVALAEFDGLHTPNAYGATPLHSDDPTQPNEAYFTHVDWIVRRANALGLYVGFLPTWGDKWNIKRGAGPEIFNANNAEQYGAWLGRRYKDDGVIWILGGDRPVETDAQRGILAAMARGLKAGDGGAHLITLHPSGGQGSASWVHDEPWLDFNMRQNGHGAEFTGRYDQLAVDYARTPIKPVLDGEPIYEDHPIAFDAAKFGHSVAADVRRALYWDLFSGAFGHTYGHHSVWQFWDATRTPVNNPLLPWTGAIDQPGAQQMHHGRTLLESRPFLTRVPADDVIVADRVPTSVPGAGRYRFVATRDTDRTYAMVYAPVGRPFAVHMAAVAGREVRASWFNPRTGAATAIGTFPSDADRTFTPPEAGELLDWILVLDDAAKGYRMPGQGR
;
A
#
# COMPACT_ATOMS: atom_id res chain seq x y z
N MET A 1 22.03 -14.51 -58.10
CA MET A 1 21.42 -15.74 -58.71
C MET A 1 21.02 -16.68 -57.60
N PRO A 2 19.86 -17.39 -57.66
CA PRO A 2 18.62 -17.04 -58.33
C PRO A 2 17.43 -16.83 -57.37
N SER A 3 16.44 -16.18 -57.89
CA SER A 3 15.09 -15.96 -57.36
C SER A 3 14.32 -17.25 -57.02
N ARG A 4 13.47 -17.21 -55.98
CA ARG A 4 12.33 -18.13 -55.83
C ARG A 4 11.03 -17.35 -55.69
N ARG A 5 10.14 -17.68 -56.62
CA ARG A 5 8.82 -17.12 -56.86
C ARG A 5 7.83 -17.52 -55.73
N ALA A 6 6.92 -16.64 -55.46
CA ALA A 6 5.71 -16.86 -54.70
C ALA A 6 4.75 -17.81 -55.43
N ILE A 7 4.09 -18.70 -54.69
CA ILE A 7 2.97 -19.53 -55.17
C ILE A 7 1.71 -19.08 -54.41
N VAL A 8 0.73 -18.58 -55.16
CA VAL A 8 -0.61 -18.26 -54.72
C VAL A 8 -1.52 -19.46 -55.01
N PRO A 9 -2.34 -19.98 -54.11
CA PRO A 9 -3.41 -20.90 -54.42
C PRO A 9 -4.72 -20.19 -54.77
N ARG A 10 -5.38 -20.72 -55.82
CA ARG A 10 -6.67 -20.32 -56.37
C ARG A 10 -7.84 -20.90 -55.55
N PRO A 11 -9.03 -20.26 -55.57
CA PRO A 11 -10.23 -20.74 -54.91
C PRO A 11 -10.99 -21.78 -55.73
N LEU A 12 -11.69 -22.69 -55.06
CA LEU A 12 -12.64 -23.65 -55.64
C LEU A 12 -14.10 -23.16 -55.56
N PRO A 13 -14.99 -23.57 -56.50
CA PRO A 13 -16.28 -22.96 -56.71
C PRO A 13 -17.44 -23.60 -55.91
N GLY A 14 -18.57 -22.86 -55.90
CA GLY A 14 -19.74 -23.07 -55.08
C GLY A 14 -20.67 -24.23 -55.49
N ILE A 15 -21.62 -24.48 -54.62
CA ILE A 15 -22.84 -25.24 -54.91
C ILE A 15 -24.05 -24.44 -54.40
N GLU A 16 -24.84 -24.00 -55.37
CA GLU A 16 -26.25 -23.58 -55.15
C GLU A 16 -27.16 -24.80 -55.30
N ALA A 17 -28.24 -24.89 -54.55
CA ALA A 17 -29.53 -25.48 -54.89
C ALA A 17 -30.54 -25.31 -53.74
N TRP A 18 -31.50 -24.42 -53.89
CA TRP A 18 -32.93 -24.70 -54.16
C TRP A 18 -33.64 -25.59 -53.12
N VAL A 19 -34.66 -25.03 -52.41
CA VAL A 19 -36.04 -25.56 -52.37
C VAL A 19 -37.02 -24.45 -51.95
N THR A 20 -38.02 -24.32 -52.81
CA THR A 20 -39.16 -23.42 -52.75
C THR A 20 -40.41 -24.11 -52.12
N ARG A 21 -41.26 -23.32 -51.42
CA ARG A 21 -42.73 -23.43 -51.23
C ARG A 21 -43.28 -24.39 -50.16
N ARG A 22 -44.04 -23.82 -49.18
CA ARG A 22 -45.51 -23.82 -49.14
C ARG A 22 -46.06 -22.89 -48.09
N ILE A 23 -46.96 -21.98 -48.52
CA ILE A 23 -47.80 -21.12 -47.71
C ILE A 23 -48.99 -21.94 -47.20
N LEU A 24 -49.29 -21.80 -45.88
CA LEU A 24 -50.57 -22.12 -45.32
C LEU A 24 -50.94 -21.00 -44.33
N LEU A 25 -51.97 -20.22 -44.71
CA LEU A 25 -52.65 -19.26 -43.85
C LEU A 25 -53.37 -20.02 -42.73
N ALA A 26 -53.08 -19.70 -41.48
CA ALA A 26 -54.02 -19.91 -40.39
C ALA A 26 -53.99 -18.62 -39.54
N GLY A 27 -55.11 -17.88 -39.67
CA GLY A 27 -55.34 -16.67 -38.89
C GLY A 27 -55.56 -17.03 -37.41
N LEU A 28 -54.74 -16.45 -36.53
CA LEU A 28 -55.02 -16.45 -35.10
C LEU A 28 -54.87 -15.01 -34.60
N LEU A 29 -56.00 -14.47 -34.10
CA LEU A 29 -56.06 -13.20 -33.41
C LEU A 29 -55.15 -13.25 -32.15
N LEU A 30 -53.98 -12.60 -32.20
CA LEU A 30 -53.17 -12.38 -30.99
C LEU A 30 -53.54 -11.00 -30.43
N ALA A 31 -54.17 -11.01 -29.26
CA ALA A 31 -54.39 -9.81 -28.46
C ALA A 31 -52.99 -9.29 -28.01
N LEU A 32 -52.66 -8.08 -28.47
CA LEU A 32 -51.49 -7.32 -27.99
C LEU A 32 -51.70 -6.90 -26.54
N SER A 33 -51.23 -7.71 -25.60
CA SER A 33 -50.98 -7.27 -24.23
C SER A 33 -49.63 -6.52 -24.20
N LEU A 34 -49.70 -5.18 -24.17
CA LEU A 34 -48.55 -4.34 -23.87
C LEU A 34 -48.03 -4.68 -22.46
N PRO A 35 -46.72 -5.00 -22.28
CA PRO A 35 -46.21 -5.15 -20.96
C PRO A 35 -46.23 -3.79 -20.24
N ALA A 36 -46.84 -3.74 -19.06
CA ALA A 36 -46.76 -2.58 -18.18
C ALA A 36 -45.27 -2.23 -17.92
N PRO A 37 -44.92 -0.94 -17.87
CA PRO A 37 -43.55 -0.54 -17.51
C PRO A 37 -43.24 -1.11 -16.13
N GLN A 38 -42.30 -2.04 -16.07
CA GLN A 38 -41.70 -2.46 -14.79
C GLN A 38 -41.02 -1.22 -14.22
N ALA A 39 -41.59 -0.69 -13.14
CA ALA A 39 -40.91 0.28 -12.32
C ALA A 39 -39.59 -0.39 -11.85
N THR A 40 -38.45 0.01 -12.42
CA THR A 40 -37.15 -0.24 -11.88
C THR A 40 -37.15 0.40 -10.49
N THR A 41 -37.37 -0.39 -9.45
CA THR A 41 -37.05 0.01 -8.08
C THR A 41 -35.57 0.34 -8.08
N ALA A 42 -35.27 1.65 -8.12
CA ALA A 42 -33.95 2.15 -7.79
C ALA A 42 -33.65 1.58 -6.39
N GLN A 43 -32.79 0.58 -6.36
CA GLN A 43 -32.29 0.01 -5.10
C GLN A 43 -31.59 1.18 -4.43
N SER A 44 -32.24 1.76 -3.42
CA SER A 44 -31.65 2.78 -2.56
C SER A 44 -30.31 2.24 -2.11
N ALA A 45 -29.24 2.79 -2.62
CA ALA A 45 -27.89 2.49 -2.10
C ALA A 45 -27.96 2.79 -0.62
N ALA A 46 -27.97 1.75 0.20
CA ALA A 46 -27.87 1.91 1.65
C ALA A 46 -26.67 2.83 1.89
N ALA A 47 -26.88 3.97 2.55
CA ALA A 47 -25.82 4.92 2.84
C ALA A 47 -24.66 4.13 3.45
N ALA A 48 -23.51 4.14 2.80
CA ALA A 48 -22.33 3.42 3.26
C ALA A 48 -22.07 3.87 4.70
N ARG A 49 -21.91 2.91 5.62
CA ARG A 49 -21.61 3.24 7.01
C ARG A 49 -20.25 3.94 7.05
N PRO A 50 -20.12 5.03 7.82
CA PRO A 50 -18.82 5.67 8.00
C PRO A 50 -17.78 4.64 8.44
N LEU A 51 -16.55 4.77 7.97
CA LEU A 51 -15.45 3.94 8.45
C LEU A 51 -15.20 4.21 9.93
N PRO A 52 -14.83 3.19 10.73
CA PRO A 52 -14.50 3.37 12.14
C PRO A 52 -13.38 4.42 12.34
N ARG A 53 -13.44 5.18 13.41
CA ARG A 53 -12.31 6.05 13.79
C ARG A 53 -11.12 5.18 14.20
N LEU A 54 -9.93 5.65 13.84
CA LEU A 54 -8.69 4.96 14.20
C LEU A 54 -8.01 5.68 15.36
N ARG A 55 -7.39 4.92 16.21
CA ARG A 55 -6.54 5.39 17.30
C ARG A 55 -5.27 4.55 17.43
N VAL A 56 -4.27 5.07 18.11
CA VAL A 56 -3.11 4.30 18.53
C VAL A 56 -3.53 3.29 19.61
N SER A 57 -3.05 2.06 19.52
CA SER A 57 -3.29 1.00 20.51
C SER A 57 -2.67 1.33 21.87
N ASP A 58 -3.16 0.71 22.96
CA ASP A 58 -2.71 1.01 24.33
C ASP A 58 -1.22 0.69 24.54
N ASN A 59 -0.66 -0.27 23.81
CA ASN A 59 0.77 -0.57 23.84
C ASN A 59 1.61 0.36 22.93
N HIS A 60 0.99 1.33 22.27
CA HIS A 60 1.61 2.30 21.36
C HIS A 60 2.40 1.67 20.18
N ARG A 61 2.05 0.44 19.76
CA ARG A 61 2.75 -0.28 18.68
C ARG A 61 1.92 -0.43 17.41
N PHE A 62 0.61 -0.29 17.50
CA PHE A 62 -0.33 -0.58 16.43
C PHE A 62 -1.38 0.51 16.29
N LEU A 63 -2.17 0.43 15.23
CA LEU A 63 -3.43 1.16 15.10
C LEU A 63 -4.60 0.19 15.38
N VAL A 64 -5.64 0.73 15.98
CA VAL A 64 -6.89 0.02 16.26
C VAL A 64 -8.08 0.92 15.92
N THR A 65 -9.26 0.32 15.73
CA THR A 65 -10.51 1.07 15.66
C THR A 65 -10.90 1.62 17.05
N GLU A 66 -11.91 2.48 17.12
CA GLU A 66 -12.51 2.93 18.39
C GLU A 66 -13.08 1.80 19.25
N LYS A 67 -13.23 0.58 18.68
CA LYS A 67 -13.69 -0.63 19.35
C LYS A 67 -12.58 -1.61 19.71
N ASP A 68 -11.33 -1.16 19.59
CA ASP A 68 -10.13 -1.96 19.83
C ASP A 68 -9.88 -3.09 18.82
N ASP A 69 -10.63 -3.12 17.72
CA ASP A 69 -10.33 -4.07 16.65
C ASP A 69 -9.00 -3.70 15.98
N PRO A 70 -8.12 -4.67 15.71
CA PRO A 70 -6.86 -4.41 15.02
C PRO A 70 -7.08 -3.77 13.64
N PHE A 71 -6.32 -2.72 13.34
CA PHE A 71 -6.27 -2.14 12.02
C PHE A 71 -4.91 -2.42 11.36
N PHE A 72 -4.93 -3.22 10.30
CA PHE A 72 -3.74 -3.45 9.49
C PHE A 72 -3.67 -2.40 8.38
N TRP A 73 -2.65 -1.54 8.42
CA TRP A 73 -2.36 -0.65 7.31
C TRP A 73 -1.74 -1.44 6.15
N LEU A 74 -2.52 -1.74 5.13
CA LEU A 74 -2.03 -2.15 3.83
C LEU A 74 -2.32 -1.02 2.85
N GLY A 75 -1.32 -0.14 2.69
CA GLY A 75 -1.43 1.06 1.86
C GLY A 75 -1.02 0.83 0.41
N ASP A 76 -1.56 1.65 -0.48
CA ASP A 76 -1.06 1.81 -1.85
C ASP A 76 -0.76 3.28 -2.14
N THR A 77 0.25 3.52 -2.96
CA THR A 77 0.69 4.87 -3.32
C THR A 77 0.01 5.35 -4.60
N ALA A 78 -0.81 6.40 -4.47
CA ALA A 78 -1.58 7.01 -5.55
C ALA A 78 -1.47 8.54 -5.48
N TRP A 79 -0.23 9.08 -5.42
CA TRP A 79 0.02 10.49 -5.16
C TRP A 79 -0.83 11.43 -6.03
N GLU A 80 -0.98 11.10 -7.33
CA GLU A 80 -1.61 11.94 -8.34
C GLU A 80 -3.09 11.64 -8.59
N ILE A 81 -3.78 10.85 -7.75
CA ILE A 81 -5.15 10.42 -8.02
C ILE A 81 -6.13 11.59 -8.15
N PHE A 82 -6.00 12.62 -7.28
CA PHE A 82 -6.86 13.80 -7.30
C PHE A 82 -6.60 14.71 -8.49
N HIS A 83 -5.36 14.74 -8.95
CA HIS A 83 -4.89 15.64 -9.99
C HIS A 83 -5.04 15.03 -11.39
N ARG A 84 -4.74 13.74 -11.56
CA ARG A 84 -4.61 13.12 -12.89
C ARG A 84 -5.78 12.25 -13.32
N LEU A 85 -6.55 11.69 -12.41
CA LEU A 85 -7.65 10.81 -12.78
C LEU A 85 -8.98 11.57 -12.83
N ASP A 86 -9.82 11.22 -13.80
CA ASP A 86 -11.25 11.47 -13.74
C ASP A 86 -11.94 10.46 -12.81
N ARG A 87 -13.26 10.59 -12.63
CA ARG A 87 -14.01 9.68 -11.73
C ARG A 87 -14.03 8.25 -12.22
N GLU A 88 -14.02 8.01 -13.53
CA GLU A 88 -13.99 6.65 -14.09
C GLU A 88 -12.65 5.95 -13.82
N GLY A 89 -11.56 6.64 -14.07
CA GLY A 89 -10.21 6.15 -13.74
C GLY A 89 -10.02 5.92 -12.26
N ALA A 90 -10.46 6.87 -11.44
CA ALA A 90 -10.39 6.74 -9.98
C ALA A 90 -11.25 5.56 -9.47
N GLU A 91 -12.46 5.38 -10.00
CA GLU A 91 -13.33 4.23 -9.68
C GLU A 91 -12.64 2.90 -9.98
N ARG A 92 -12.08 2.77 -11.19
CA ARG A 92 -11.34 1.56 -11.61
C ARG A 92 -10.19 1.24 -10.64
N TYR A 93 -9.40 2.25 -10.29
CA TYR A 93 -8.28 2.09 -9.37
C TYR A 93 -8.75 1.70 -7.97
N LEU A 94 -9.69 2.42 -7.40
CA LEU A 94 -10.19 2.18 -6.04
C LEU A 94 -10.85 0.80 -5.90
N GLN A 95 -11.66 0.38 -6.87
CA GLN A 95 -12.25 -0.97 -6.88
C GLN A 95 -11.19 -2.07 -6.94
N ASN A 96 -10.14 -1.87 -7.75
CA ASN A 96 -9.04 -2.80 -7.83
C ASN A 96 -8.34 -2.95 -6.47
N ARG A 97 -7.99 -1.83 -5.83
CA ARG A 97 -7.30 -1.85 -4.52
C ARG A 97 -8.15 -2.44 -3.41
N ALA A 98 -9.44 -2.11 -3.36
CA ALA A 98 -10.37 -2.73 -2.40
C ALA A 98 -10.48 -4.26 -2.62
N LYS A 99 -10.59 -4.71 -3.87
CA LYS A 99 -10.64 -6.13 -4.21
C LYS A 99 -9.36 -6.87 -3.82
N LEU A 100 -8.20 -6.24 -3.93
CA LEU A 100 -6.91 -6.80 -3.54
C LEU A 100 -6.65 -6.72 -2.03
N GLY A 101 -7.60 -6.23 -1.24
CA GLY A 101 -7.51 -6.21 0.23
C GLY A 101 -6.67 -5.08 0.80
N PHE A 102 -6.38 -4.04 0.03
CA PHE A 102 -5.79 -2.80 0.56
C PHE A 102 -6.76 -2.13 1.54
N THR A 103 -6.21 -1.35 2.47
CA THR A 103 -6.98 -0.64 3.51
C THR A 103 -6.78 0.86 3.46
N VAL A 104 -5.70 1.33 2.84
CA VAL A 104 -5.36 2.74 2.72
C VAL A 104 -4.91 3.07 1.30
N VAL A 105 -5.29 4.25 0.80
CA VAL A 105 -4.75 4.84 -0.43
C VAL A 105 -4.13 6.18 -0.07
N GLN A 106 -2.82 6.36 -0.33
CA GLN A 106 -2.13 7.62 -0.11
C GLN A 106 -2.31 8.55 -1.31
N ALA A 107 -2.74 9.80 -1.06
CA ALA A 107 -3.07 10.77 -2.10
C ALA A 107 -2.74 12.21 -1.68
N VAL A 108 -2.38 13.07 -2.63
CA VAL A 108 -1.92 14.44 -2.38
C VAL A 108 -2.90 15.47 -2.95
N ALA A 109 -3.34 16.42 -2.12
CA ALA A 109 -4.25 17.46 -2.57
C ALA A 109 -3.57 18.53 -3.42
N LEU A 110 -2.49 19.14 -2.94
CA LEU A 110 -1.64 20.03 -3.74
C LEU A 110 -0.48 19.22 -4.29
N ALA A 111 -0.72 18.58 -5.45
CA ALA A 111 0.16 17.59 -6.04
C ALA A 111 1.53 18.16 -6.45
N GLU A 112 2.52 17.28 -6.69
CA GLU A 112 3.76 17.65 -7.38
C GLU A 112 3.50 17.91 -8.90
N PHE A 113 4.44 17.88 -9.77
CA PHE A 113 4.28 18.08 -11.22
C PHE A 113 3.54 19.36 -11.60
N ASP A 114 3.86 20.46 -10.92
CA ASP A 114 3.18 21.74 -11.10
C ASP A 114 1.65 21.66 -10.82
N GLY A 115 1.28 20.88 -9.83
CA GLY A 115 -0.13 20.64 -9.47
C GLY A 115 -0.89 21.86 -8.97
N LEU A 116 -0.22 23.01 -8.74
CA LEU A 116 -0.88 24.30 -8.48
C LEU A 116 -1.44 24.92 -9.76
N HIS A 117 -0.78 24.74 -10.91
CA HIS A 117 -1.15 25.42 -12.16
C HIS A 117 -1.67 24.45 -13.22
N THR A 118 -1.28 23.17 -13.18
CA THR A 118 -1.85 22.16 -14.06
C THR A 118 -3.21 21.77 -13.53
N PRO A 119 -4.30 21.96 -14.32
CA PRO A 119 -5.65 21.64 -13.84
C PRO A 119 -5.86 20.13 -13.73
N ASN A 120 -6.78 19.72 -12.88
CA ASN A 120 -7.24 18.34 -12.80
C ASN A 120 -8.04 17.93 -14.04
N ALA A 121 -8.50 16.67 -14.11
CA ALA A 121 -9.27 16.13 -15.23
C ALA A 121 -10.58 16.91 -15.56
N TYR A 122 -10.99 17.84 -14.69
CA TYR A 122 -12.19 18.69 -14.84
C TYR A 122 -11.86 20.15 -15.09
N GLY A 123 -10.60 20.49 -15.38
CA GLY A 123 -10.17 21.83 -15.70
C GLY A 123 -10.00 22.78 -14.51
N ALA A 124 -9.98 22.27 -13.28
CA ALA A 124 -9.84 23.06 -12.06
C ALA A 124 -8.45 22.94 -11.45
N THR A 125 -7.85 24.06 -11.03
CA THR A 125 -6.65 24.13 -10.18
C THR A 125 -7.04 24.18 -8.69
N PRO A 126 -6.17 23.72 -7.78
CA PRO A 126 -6.57 23.53 -6.38
C PRO A 126 -6.78 24.82 -5.57
N LEU A 127 -6.12 25.91 -5.97
CA LEU A 127 -6.14 27.18 -5.25
C LEU A 127 -6.46 28.33 -6.22
N HIS A 128 -7.01 29.42 -5.70
CA HIS A 128 -7.08 30.69 -6.39
C HIS A 128 -5.81 31.49 -6.11
N SER A 129 -5.10 31.91 -7.16
CA SER A 129 -3.88 32.74 -7.07
C SER A 129 -2.79 32.17 -6.14
N ASP A 130 -2.63 30.84 -6.09
CA ASP A 130 -1.68 30.12 -5.25
C ASP A 130 -1.83 30.43 -3.74
N ASP A 131 -2.98 30.96 -3.31
CA ASP A 131 -3.24 31.29 -1.93
C ASP A 131 -3.89 30.10 -1.18
N PRO A 132 -3.18 29.46 -0.22
CA PRO A 132 -3.74 28.36 0.56
C PRO A 132 -5.00 28.72 1.36
N THR A 133 -5.26 30.00 1.59
CA THR A 133 -6.47 30.45 2.27
C THR A 133 -7.67 30.56 1.34
N GLN A 134 -7.47 30.35 0.04
CA GLN A 134 -8.51 30.42 -1.00
C GLN A 134 -8.61 29.10 -1.82
N PRO A 135 -8.98 27.97 -1.19
CA PRO A 135 -9.17 26.72 -1.88
C PRO A 135 -10.25 26.82 -2.96
N ASN A 136 -10.02 26.20 -4.11
CA ASN A 136 -10.97 26.19 -5.22
C ASN A 136 -11.99 25.06 -5.05
N GLU A 137 -13.24 25.41 -4.78
CA GLU A 137 -14.33 24.46 -4.56
C GLU A 137 -14.56 23.50 -5.75
N ALA A 138 -14.33 23.94 -6.98
CA ALA A 138 -14.46 23.06 -8.16
C ALA A 138 -13.45 21.91 -8.13
N TYR A 139 -12.22 22.18 -7.72
CA TYR A 139 -11.19 21.15 -7.53
C TYR A 139 -11.56 20.20 -6.38
N PHE A 140 -11.87 20.75 -5.21
CA PHE A 140 -12.14 19.95 -4.02
C PHE A 140 -13.47 19.19 -4.07
N THR A 141 -14.42 19.57 -4.91
CA THR A 141 -15.61 18.74 -5.22
C THR A 141 -15.21 17.41 -5.87
N HIS A 142 -14.16 17.38 -6.68
CA HIS A 142 -13.61 16.13 -7.24
C HIS A 142 -12.87 15.32 -6.18
N VAL A 143 -12.05 15.97 -5.35
CA VAL A 143 -11.37 15.32 -4.21
C VAL A 143 -12.39 14.67 -3.27
N ASP A 144 -13.47 15.38 -2.92
CA ASP A 144 -14.56 14.85 -2.09
C ASP A 144 -15.15 13.56 -2.64
N TRP A 145 -15.40 13.55 -3.98
CA TRP A 145 -15.95 12.39 -4.62
C TRP A 145 -15.01 11.17 -4.46
N ILE A 146 -13.71 11.36 -4.69
CA ILE A 146 -12.72 10.29 -4.58
C ILE A 146 -12.62 9.81 -3.12
N VAL A 147 -12.52 10.71 -2.15
CA VAL A 147 -12.43 10.37 -0.72
C VAL A 147 -13.66 9.55 -0.29
N ARG A 148 -14.86 10.04 -0.58
CA ARG A 148 -16.10 9.35 -0.19
C ARG A 148 -16.28 8.02 -0.94
N ARG A 149 -15.81 7.96 -2.18
CA ARG A 149 -15.83 6.71 -2.93
C ARG A 149 -14.85 5.68 -2.38
N ALA A 150 -13.65 6.07 -2.02
CA ALA A 150 -12.69 5.22 -1.31
C ALA A 150 -13.29 4.68 -0.01
N ASN A 151 -13.88 5.55 0.81
CA ASN A 151 -14.52 5.17 2.07
C ASN A 151 -15.69 4.19 1.86
N ALA A 152 -16.51 4.42 0.83
CA ALA A 152 -17.60 3.51 0.48
C ALA A 152 -17.13 2.10 0.08
N LEU A 153 -15.88 1.99 -0.39
CA LEU A 153 -15.21 0.73 -0.71
C LEU A 153 -14.42 0.14 0.46
N GLY A 154 -14.44 0.77 1.64
CA GLY A 154 -13.71 0.31 2.83
C GLY A 154 -12.25 0.79 2.89
N LEU A 155 -11.86 1.73 2.03
CA LEU A 155 -10.50 2.28 1.96
C LEU A 155 -10.44 3.60 2.73
N TYR A 156 -9.51 3.75 3.66
CA TYR A 156 -9.13 5.04 4.21
C TYR A 156 -8.27 5.81 3.19
N VAL A 157 -8.30 7.12 3.27
CA VAL A 157 -7.39 7.96 2.48
C VAL A 157 -6.27 8.48 3.38
N GLY A 158 -5.04 8.05 3.12
CA GLY A 158 -3.83 8.68 3.63
C GLY A 158 -3.66 10.03 2.91
N PHE A 159 -4.21 11.08 3.49
CA PHE A 159 -4.41 12.36 2.83
C PHE A 159 -3.23 13.29 3.10
N LEU A 160 -2.45 13.61 2.05
CA LEU A 160 -1.44 14.66 2.12
C LEU A 160 -2.07 16.00 1.75
N PRO A 161 -2.11 16.99 2.66
CA PRO A 161 -2.58 18.34 2.35
C PRO A 161 -1.82 18.98 1.20
N THR A 162 -0.52 18.73 1.11
CA THR A 162 0.38 19.27 0.08
C THR A 162 1.58 18.37 -0.11
N TRP A 163 2.15 18.39 -1.32
CA TRP A 163 3.50 17.90 -1.54
C TRP A 163 4.54 18.87 -0.98
N GLY A 164 5.73 18.37 -0.68
CA GLY A 164 6.73 19.11 0.09
C GLY A 164 7.33 20.32 -0.60
N ASP A 165 7.34 20.39 -1.92
CA ASP A 165 7.89 21.53 -2.68
C ASP A 165 7.11 22.84 -2.49
N LYS A 166 5.93 22.82 -1.84
CA LYS A 166 5.15 24.01 -1.49
C LYS A 166 5.56 24.63 -0.15
N TRP A 167 6.45 24.00 0.61
CA TRP A 167 7.00 24.53 1.87
C TRP A 167 8.54 24.32 1.99
N ASN A 168 9.15 23.54 1.10
CA ASN A 168 10.58 23.33 0.96
C ASN A 168 10.91 23.02 -0.51
N ILE A 169 11.31 24.03 -1.28
CA ILE A 169 11.59 23.95 -2.74
C ILE A 169 12.94 23.31 -3.05
N LYS A 170 13.55 22.55 -2.17
CA LYS A 170 14.83 21.88 -2.41
C LYS A 170 14.85 21.13 -3.76
N ARG A 171 13.70 20.66 -4.21
CA ARG A 171 13.41 20.07 -5.53
C ARG A 171 11.91 20.15 -5.80
N GLY A 172 11.49 19.94 -7.06
CA GLY A 172 10.09 20.04 -7.49
C GLY A 172 9.78 21.36 -8.18
N ALA A 173 8.53 21.57 -8.58
CA ALA A 173 8.09 22.75 -9.32
C ALA A 173 7.85 23.97 -8.42
N GLY A 174 7.43 23.76 -7.18
CA GLY A 174 7.01 24.85 -6.29
C GLY A 174 5.73 25.53 -6.76
N PRO A 175 5.59 26.85 -6.50
CA PRO A 175 6.39 27.66 -5.59
C PRO A 175 6.19 27.31 -4.11
N GLU A 176 7.08 27.80 -3.21
CA GLU A 176 6.79 27.81 -1.78
C GLU A 176 5.68 28.82 -1.51
N ILE A 177 4.54 28.33 -1.02
CA ILE A 177 3.35 29.14 -0.74
C ILE A 177 2.97 29.15 0.74
N PHE A 178 3.55 28.22 1.53
CA PHE A 178 3.19 28.08 2.93
C PHE A 178 4.08 28.89 3.85
N ASN A 179 3.42 29.51 4.82
CA ASN A 179 3.96 30.01 6.08
C ASN A 179 3.09 29.47 7.22
N ALA A 180 3.50 29.68 8.48
CA ALA A 180 2.77 29.12 9.62
C ALA A 180 1.30 29.60 9.69
N ASN A 181 1.02 30.86 9.33
CA ASN A 181 -0.33 31.40 9.43
C ASN A 181 -1.29 30.79 8.40
N ASN A 182 -0.90 30.77 7.11
CA ASN A 182 -1.78 30.22 6.07
C ASN A 182 -1.82 28.68 6.11
N ALA A 183 -0.78 28.01 6.60
CA ALA A 183 -0.78 26.58 6.84
C ALA A 183 -1.82 26.16 7.88
N GLU A 184 -1.94 26.92 8.99
CA GLU A 184 -2.96 26.67 10.02
C GLU A 184 -4.38 26.87 9.47
N GLN A 185 -4.60 27.94 8.68
CA GLN A 185 -5.89 28.23 8.07
C GLN A 185 -6.30 27.13 7.06
N TYR A 186 -5.40 26.73 6.19
CA TYR A 186 -5.63 25.66 5.22
C TYR A 186 -5.89 24.32 5.91
N GLY A 187 -5.08 23.99 6.92
CA GLY A 187 -5.30 22.82 7.75
C GLY A 187 -6.68 22.81 8.41
N ALA A 188 -7.09 23.94 9.00
CA ALA A 188 -8.40 24.05 9.63
C ALA A 188 -9.56 23.93 8.62
N TRP A 189 -9.38 24.43 7.41
CA TRP A 189 -10.35 24.27 6.35
C TRP A 189 -10.48 22.80 5.91
N LEU A 190 -9.36 22.12 5.67
CA LEU A 190 -9.34 20.67 5.33
C LEU A 190 -9.93 19.82 6.47
N GLY A 191 -9.52 20.10 7.73
CA GLY A 191 -10.03 19.37 8.89
C GLY A 191 -11.56 19.45 8.97
N ARG A 192 -12.15 20.65 8.81
CA ARG A 192 -13.62 20.80 8.79
C ARG A 192 -14.28 20.07 7.62
N ARG A 193 -13.64 20.09 6.43
CA ARG A 193 -14.19 19.48 5.22
C ARG A 193 -14.31 17.97 5.33
N TYR A 194 -13.29 17.32 5.90
CA TYR A 194 -13.19 15.84 5.96
C TYR A 194 -13.40 15.27 7.37
N LYS A 195 -13.90 16.04 8.31
CA LYS A 195 -14.08 15.61 9.72
C LYS A 195 -14.87 14.32 9.89
N ASP A 196 -15.79 14.03 8.99
CA ASP A 196 -16.68 12.87 9.04
C ASP A 196 -16.27 11.74 8.07
N ASP A 197 -15.23 11.98 7.27
CA ASP A 197 -14.72 11.02 6.29
C ASP A 197 -13.59 10.16 6.91
N GLY A 198 -13.33 8.98 6.32
CA GLY A 198 -12.25 8.09 6.75
C GLY A 198 -10.91 8.55 6.17
N VAL A 199 -10.26 9.51 6.81
CA VAL A 199 -8.94 10.01 6.41
C VAL A 199 -7.90 9.80 7.52
N ILE A 200 -6.62 9.78 7.13
CA ILE A 200 -5.45 9.82 8.01
C ILE A 200 -4.56 10.92 7.44
N TRP A 201 -4.25 11.94 8.23
CA TRP A 201 -3.46 13.07 7.75
C TRP A 201 -1.98 12.70 7.66
N ILE A 202 -1.37 12.98 6.52
CA ILE A 202 0.05 12.76 6.27
C ILE A 202 0.68 14.10 5.89
N LEU A 203 1.43 14.70 6.78
CA LEU A 203 2.16 15.94 6.50
C LEU A 203 3.46 15.65 5.73
N GLY A 204 4.15 16.67 5.26
CA GLY A 204 5.47 16.52 4.62
C GLY A 204 5.40 16.42 3.11
N GLY A 205 5.68 15.26 2.53
CA GLY A 205 5.73 15.02 1.08
C GLY A 205 7.14 15.05 0.50
N ASP A 206 7.95 14.03 0.81
CA ASP A 206 9.30 13.77 0.26
C ASP A 206 10.30 14.95 0.42
N ARG A 207 10.23 15.65 1.55
CA ARG A 207 11.17 16.73 1.87
C ARG A 207 11.71 16.60 3.29
N PRO A 208 12.98 16.97 3.52
CA PRO A 208 13.55 17.05 4.86
C PRO A 208 12.99 18.27 5.61
N VAL A 209 12.96 18.18 6.93
CA VAL A 209 12.67 19.31 7.82
C VAL A 209 14.00 19.86 8.33
N GLU A 210 14.51 20.91 7.68
CA GLU A 210 15.88 21.40 7.88
C GLU A 210 15.95 22.66 8.74
N THR A 211 14.81 23.37 8.88
CA THR A 211 14.76 24.66 9.60
C THR A 211 13.58 24.72 10.58
N ASP A 212 13.70 25.61 11.59
CA ASP A 212 12.60 25.85 12.53
C ASP A 212 11.38 26.47 11.82
N ALA A 213 11.57 27.26 10.76
CA ALA A 213 10.48 27.79 9.97
C ALA A 213 9.67 26.67 9.31
N GLN A 214 10.32 25.70 8.71
CA GLN A 214 9.68 24.52 8.10
C GLN A 214 8.96 23.67 9.17
N ARG A 215 9.60 23.45 10.31
CA ARG A 215 8.97 22.78 11.47
C ARG A 215 7.72 23.55 11.93
N GLY A 216 7.81 24.88 11.99
CA GLY A 216 6.70 25.77 12.34
C GLY A 216 5.52 25.67 11.38
N ILE A 217 5.76 25.55 10.06
CA ILE A 217 4.73 25.35 9.04
C ILE A 217 4.00 24.02 9.27
N LEU A 218 4.73 22.93 9.46
CA LEU A 218 4.15 21.60 9.68
C LEU A 218 3.35 21.54 10.99
N ALA A 219 3.89 22.11 12.07
CA ALA A 219 3.19 22.20 13.36
C ALA A 219 1.91 23.04 13.27
N ALA A 220 1.93 24.15 12.50
CA ALA A 220 0.76 24.99 12.26
C ALA A 220 -0.31 24.24 11.43
N MET A 221 0.11 23.54 10.38
CA MET A 221 -0.80 22.68 9.58
C MET A 221 -1.48 21.64 10.48
N ALA A 222 -0.71 20.95 11.33
CA ALA A 222 -1.24 19.95 12.27
C ALA A 222 -2.24 20.56 13.26
N ARG A 223 -1.94 21.74 13.84
CA ARG A 223 -2.91 22.44 14.71
C ARG A 223 -4.20 22.78 13.98
N GLY A 224 -4.06 23.29 12.75
CA GLY A 224 -5.22 23.60 11.92
C GLY A 224 -6.10 22.37 11.66
N LEU A 225 -5.51 21.26 11.23
CA LEU A 225 -6.21 20.00 10.99
C LEU A 225 -6.95 19.54 12.24
N LYS A 226 -6.27 19.44 13.38
CA LYS A 226 -6.88 19.04 14.68
C LYS A 226 -7.98 20.01 15.13
N ALA A 227 -7.81 21.30 14.91
CA ALA A 227 -8.86 22.28 15.22
C ALA A 227 -10.07 22.13 14.31
N GLY A 228 -9.85 21.80 13.03
CA GLY A 228 -10.91 21.65 12.04
C GLY A 228 -11.73 20.37 12.24
N ASP A 229 -11.08 19.25 12.50
CA ASP A 229 -11.72 17.94 12.64
C ASP A 229 -12.06 17.57 14.10
N GLY A 230 -11.73 18.44 15.07
CA GLY A 230 -11.93 18.17 16.49
C GLY A 230 -10.99 17.10 17.06
N GLY A 231 -9.85 16.85 16.41
CA GLY A 231 -8.87 15.83 16.80
C GLY A 231 -9.29 14.42 16.44
N ALA A 232 -10.21 14.27 15.48
CA ALA A 232 -10.81 12.99 15.14
C ALA A 232 -9.89 12.04 14.35
N HIS A 233 -8.86 12.57 13.69
CA HIS A 233 -7.99 11.79 12.81
C HIS A 233 -6.54 11.78 13.28
N LEU A 234 -5.86 10.68 13.00
CA LEU A 234 -4.42 10.53 13.24
C LEU A 234 -3.62 11.40 12.27
N ILE A 235 -2.46 11.86 12.74
CA ILE A 235 -1.50 12.64 11.94
C ILE A 235 -0.13 11.97 11.97
N THR A 236 0.50 11.86 10.79
CA THR A 236 1.91 11.49 10.63
C THR A 236 2.62 12.45 9.67
N LEU A 237 3.89 12.17 9.38
CA LEU A 237 4.70 12.94 8.43
C LEU A 237 5.41 12.01 7.45
N HIS A 238 5.21 12.23 6.16
CA HIS A 238 5.95 11.59 5.07
C HIS A 238 7.33 12.26 4.92
N PRO A 239 8.42 11.56 5.25
CA PRO A 239 9.77 12.11 5.23
C PRO A 239 10.37 12.13 3.82
N SER A 240 11.61 12.58 3.69
CA SER A 240 12.38 12.41 2.46
C SER A 240 13.04 11.03 2.37
N GLY A 241 13.42 10.63 1.14
CA GLY A 241 14.00 9.32 0.84
C GLY A 241 15.16 8.91 1.76
N GLY A 242 15.12 7.69 2.25
CA GLY A 242 16.08 7.13 3.19
C GLY A 242 15.92 7.60 4.64
N GLN A 243 14.89 8.40 4.95
CA GLN A 243 14.68 9.00 6.27
C GLN A 243 13.39 8.49 6.93
N GLY A 244 13.22 8.83 8.20
CA GLY A 244 12.01 8.63 8.96
C GLY A 244 11.54 9.94 9.58
N SER A 245 10.23 10.11 9.77
CA SER A 245 9.66 11.26 10.49
C SER A 245 10.28 11.43 11.88
N ALA A 246 10.68 10.31 12.49
CA ALA A 246 11.36 10.28 13.77
C ALA A 246 12.67 11.07 13.81
N SER A 247 13.31 11.30 12.66
CA SER A 247 14.55 12.10 12.59
C SER A 247 14.31 13.58 12.89
N TRP A 248 13.07 14.07 12.72
CA TRP A 248 12.78 15.51 12.80
C TRP A 248 11.69 15.88 13.79
N VAL A 249 10.64 15.04 13.91
CA VAL A 249 9.39 15.41 14.59
C VAL A 249 8.89 14.33 15.55
N HIS A 250 9.77 13.41 16.00
CA HIS A 250 9.37 12.32 16.92
C HIS A 250 8.66 12.81 18.18
N ASP A 251 9.18 13.87 18.77
CA ASP A 251 8.70 14.41 20.05
C ASP A 251 7.54 15.40 19.89
N GLU A 252 7.16 15.71 18.65
CA GLU A 252 6.04 16.60 18.41
C GLU A 252 4.72 15.96 18.91
N PRO A 253 3.92 16.70 19.68
CA PRO A 253 2.70 16.16 20.29
C PRO A 253 1.59 15.84 19.27
N TRP A 254 1.69 16.40 18.06
CA TRP A 254 0.75 16.14 17.00
C TRP A 254 1.06 14.86 16.20
N LEU A 255 2.28 14.31 16.29
CA LEU A 255 2.69 13.11 15.58
C LEU A 255 2.16 11.86 16.29
N ASP A 256 1.18 11.20 15.73
CA ASP A 256 0.56 10.00 16.33
C ASP A 256 1.40 8.73 16.08
N PHE A 257 2.05 8.62 14.91
CA PHE A 257 2.94 7.51 14.57
C PHE A 257 4.07 7.94 13.64
N ASN A 258 5.17 7.18 13.65
CA ASN A 258 6.30 7.43 12.77
C ASN A 258 6.08 6.79 11.40
N MET A 259 6.43 7.51 10.34
CA MET A 259 6.47 7.02 8.98
C MET A 259 7.90 7.11 8.45
N ARG A 260 8.33 6.07 7.75
CA ARG A 260 9.59 6.05 7.00
C ARG A 260 9.32 6.16 5.51
N GLN A 261 10.35 6.60 4.77
CA GLN A 261 10.49 6.42 3.34
C GLN A 261 11.82 5.68 3.10
N ASN A 262 11.80 4.35 3.07
CA ASN A 262 13.00 3.56 2.79
C ASN A 262 13.44 3.71 1.32
N GLY A 263 12.50 4.07 0.43
CA GLY A 263 12.76 4.53 -0.93
C GLY A 263 13.31 3.45 -1.87
N HIS A 264 13.90 3.89 -2.97
CA HIS A 264 14.18 3.05 -4.14
C HIS A 264 15.67 2.73 -4.36
N GLY A 265 16.49 2.85 -3.33
CA GLY A 265 17.94 2.62 -3.42
C GLY A 265 18.32 1.18 -3.79
N ALA A 266 19.51 0.98 -4.36
CA ALA A 266 20.07 -0.33 -4.70
C ALA A 266 20.53 -1.14 -3.48
N GLU A 267 20.83 -0.46 -2.38
CA GLU A 267 21.33 -1.09 -1.18
C GLU A 267 20.17 -1.59 -0.32
N PHE A 268 20.12 -2.90 -0.13
CA PHE A 268 19.12 -3.53 0.73
C PHE A 268 19.56 -3.56 2.21
N THR A 269 20.78 -3.15 2.49
CA THR A 269 21.31 -3.06 3.85
C THR A 269 20.78 -1.82 4.55
N GLY A 270 20.36 -1.97 5.80
CA GLY A 270 19.96 -0.86 6.67
C GLY A 270 18.48 -0.52 6.69
N ARG A 271 17.66 -0.98 5.75
CA ARG A 271 16.21 -0.68 5.74
C ARG A 271 15.50 -1.23 6.98
N TYR A 272 15.63 -2.51 7.24
CA TYR A 272 15.08 -3.16 8.44
C TYR A 272 15.76 -2.67 9.73
N ASP A 273 17.07 -2.39 9.69
CA ASP A 273 17.78 -1.82 10.84
C ASP A 273 17.29 -0.42 11.18
N GLN A 274 17.01 0.40 10.19
CA GLN A 274 16.45 1.74 10.37
C GLN A 274 15.04 1.69 10.97
N LEU A 275 14.20 0.76 10.55
CA LEU A 275 12.89 0.56 11.12
C LEU A 275 12.99 0.10 12.58
N ALA A 276 13.90 -0.82 12.88
CA ALA A 276 14.18 -1.27 14.25
C ALA A 276 14.66 -0.11 15.15
N VAL A 277 15.47 0.83 14.63
CA VAL A 277 15.87 2.05 15.35
C VAL A 277 14.65 2.90 15.71
N ASP A 278 13.75 3.16 14.76
CA ASP A 278 12.55 3.95 15.03
C ASP A 278 11.58 3.21 15.96
N TYR A 279 11.49 1.88 15.85
CA TYR A 279 10.69 1.04 16.75
C TYR A 279 11.17 1.10 18.22
N ALA A 280 12.49 1.24 18.45
CA ALA A 280 13.07 1.31 19.78
C ALA A 280 13.03 2.70 20.43
N ARG A 281 12.57 3.75 19.70
CA ARG A 281 12.53 5.11 20.24
C ARG A 281 11.53 5.28 21.38
N THR A 282 11.80 6.27 22.21
CA THR A 282 10.91 6.74 23.30
C THR A 282 10.60 8.24 23.11
N PRO A 283 9.36 8.69 23.34
CA PRO A 283 8.19 7.89 23.69
C PRO A 283 7.86 6.86 22.60
N ILE A 284 7.29 5.72 23.01
CA ILE A 284 6.93 4.67 22.04
C ILE A 284 5.85 5.20 21.11
N LYS A 285 6.05 5.07 19.80
CA LYS A 285 5.04 5.35 18.77
C LYS A 285 5.03 4.19 17.75
N PRO A 286 3.87 3.89 17.14
CA PRO A 286 3.81 2.93 16.03
C PRO A 286 4.73 3.35 14.89
N VAL A 287 5.24 2.40 14.11
CA VAL A 287 6.14 2.66 12.98
C VAL A 287 5.59 2.03 11.71
N LEU A 288 5.71 2.74 10.58
CA LEU A 288 5.26 2.31 9.25
C LEU A 288 6.31 2.70 8.20
N ASP A 289 6.52 1.87 7.16
CA ASP A 289 7.13 2.33 5.91
C ASP A 289 6.04 2.82 4.96
N GLY A 290 5.98 4.11 4.72
CA GLY A 290 4.99 4.78 3.87
C GLY A 290 5.42 4.89 2.42
N GLU A 291 6.71 4.70 2.12
CA GLU A 291 7.25 4.66 0.76
C GLU A 291 8.48 3.76 0.68
N PRO A 292 8.27 2.44 0.60
CA PRO A 292 9.32 1.47 0.32
C PRO A 292 9.67 1.45 -1.18
N ILE A 293 10.45 0.46 -1.60
CA ILE A 293 10.68 0.23 -3.03
C ILE A 293 9.38 -0.05 -3.76
N TYR A 294 9.14 0.64 -4.89
CA TYR A 294 7.98 0.39 -5.76
C TYR A 294 8.27 -0.74 -6.75
N GLU A 295 7.25 -1.49 -7.15
CA GLU A 295 7.35 -2.46 -8.25
C GLU A 295 7.57 -1.73 -9.57
N ASP A 296 8.36 -2.31 -10.48
CA ASP A 296 8.78 -1.75 -11.77
C ASP A 296 9.54 -0.41 -11.68
N HIS A 297 10.03 -0.02 -10.52
CA HIS A 297 10.83 1.20 -10.38
C HIS A 297 12.28 0.94 -10.82
N PRO A 298 12.91 1.85 -11.58
CA PRO A 298 14.36 1.80 -11.81
C PRO A 298 15.11 1.81 -10.47
N ILE A 299 15.75 0.70 -10.10
CA ILE A 299 16.48 0.59 -8.84
C ILE A 299 17.55 1.67 -8.79
N ALA A 300 17.59 2.45 -7.71
CA ALA A 300 18.46 3.61 -7.52
C ALA A 300 18.35 4.66 -8.64
N PHE A 301 17.21 4.72 -9.34
CA PHE A 301 16.96 5.61 -10.49
C PHE A 301 17.88 5.35 -11.69
N ASP A 302 18.55 4.19 -11.75
CA ASP A 302 19.49 3.78 -12.80
C ASP A 302 19.20 2.36 -13.28
N ALA A 303 18.19 2.23 -14.17
CA ALA A 303 17.79 0.96 -14.73
C ALA A 303 18.89 0.28 -15.57
N ALA A 304 19.77 1.06 -16.18
CA ALA A 304 20.87 0.52 -17.01
C ALA A 304 21.87 -0.25 -16.15
N LYS A 305 22.07 0.18 -14.90
CA LYS A 305 23.03 -0.43 -13.97
C LYS A 305 22.41 -1.50 -13.08
N PHE A 306 21.19 -1.27 -12.58
CA PHE A 306 20.59 -2.09 -11.53
C PHE A 306 19.31 -2.81 -11.95
N GLY A 307 18.78 -2.53 -13.14
CA GLY A 307 17.49 -3.04 -13.59
C GLY A 307 16.30 -2.36 -12.90
N HIS A 308 15.16 -3.01 -12.98
CA HIS A 308 13.94 -2.60 -12.29
C HIS A 308 13.62 -3.57 -11.16
N SER A 309 12.99 -3.06 -10.12
CA SER A 309 12.45 -3.88 -9.03
C SER A 309 11.30 -4.75 -9.52
N VAL A 310 11.16 -5.90 -8.92
CA VAL A 310 10.13 -6.90 -9.26
C VAL A 310 9.29 -7.27 -8.03
N ALA A 311 8.25 -8.07 -8.23
CA ALA A 311 7.38 -8.53 -7.15
C ALA A 311 8.12 -9.10 -5.91
N ALA A 312 9.25 -9.78 -6.13
CA ALA A 312 10.07 -10.30 -5.03
C ALA A 312 10.69 -9.19 -4.16
N ASP A 313 11.03 -8.04 -4.77
CA ASP A 313 11.62 -6.92 -4.04
C ASP A 313 10.59 -6.24 -3.14
N VAL A 314 9.38 -6.01 -3.64
CA VAL A 314 8.30 -5.42 -2.85
C VAL A 314 7.78 -6.38 -1.77
N ARG A 315 7.75 -7.71 -2.03
CA ARG A 315 7.45 -8.69 -0.97
C ARG A 315 8.51 -8.71 0.11
N ARG A 316 9.78 -8.64 -0.27
CA ARG A 316 10.90 -8.57 0.67
C ARG A 316 10.79 -7.35 1.58
N ALA A 317 10.50 -6.18 1.01
CA ALA A 317 10.25 -4.96 1.78
C ALA A 317 9.09 -5.15 2.78
N LEU A 318 7.95 -5.67 2.31
CA LEU A 318 6.79 -5.97 3.16
C LEU A 318 7.17 -6.79 4.41
N TYR A 319 7.82 -7.95 4.21
CA TYR A 319 8.10 -8.85 5.34
C TYR A 319 9.23 -8.34 6.22
N TRP A 320 10.21 -7.64 5.68
CA TRP A 320 11.23 -6.98 6.50
C TRP A 320 10.63 -5.92 7.40
N ASP A 321 9.76 -5.06 6.88
CA ASP A 321 9.09 -4.04 7.67
C ASP A 321 8.22 -4.66 8.76
N LEU A 322 7.35 -5.56 8.38
CA LEU A 322 6.42 -6.19 9.31
C LEU A 322 7.16 -6.95 10.42
N PHE A 323 8.20 -7.73 10.09
CA PHE A 323 8.89 -8.55 11.08
C PHE A 323 9.88 -7.74 11.92
N SER A 324 10.28 -6.56 11.46
CA SER A 324 11.04 -5.58 12.25
C SER A 324 10.18 -4.66 13.12
N GLY A 325 8.85 -4.86 13.16
CA GLY A 325 7.95 -4.19 14.11
C GLY A 325 6.99 -3.18 13.50
N ALA A 326 6.97 -2.97 12.18
CA ALA A 326 5.98 -2.10 11.55
C ALA A 326 4.56 -2.62 11.79
N PHE A 327 3.61 -1.72 12.05
CA PHE A 327 2.20 -2.08 12.23
C PHE A 327 1.46 -2.32 10.91
N GLY A 328 2.09 -2.01 9.79
CA GLY A 328 1.59 -2.15 8.44
C GLY A 328 2.68 -1.89 7.42
N HIS A 329 2.29 -1.79 6.15
CA HIS A 329 3.19 -1.55 5.03
C HIS A 329 2.45 -0.81 3.91
N THR A 330 3.16 0.01 3.14
CA THR A 330 2.62 0.63 1.93
C THR A 330 3.29 0.02 0.71
N TYR A 331 2.50 -0.42 -0.24
CA TYR A 331 2.94 -0.81 -1.57
C TYR A 331 2.95 0.38 -2.50
N GLY A 332 3.76 0.34 -3.53
CA GLY A 332 3.73 1.26 -4.65
C GLY A 332 4.12 0.58 -5.95
N HIS A 333 3.67 1.14 -7.06
CA HIS A 333 4.08 0.74 -8.40
C HIS A 333 4.50 1.97 -9.20
N HIS A 334 5.59 1.85 -9.96
CA HIS A 334 6.21 2.99 -10.64
C HIS A 334 5.29 3.74 -11.61
N SER A 335 4.43 3.02 -12.32
CA SER A 335 3.44 3.65 -13.21
C SER A 335 2.18 4.14 -12.49
N VAL A 336 1.83 3.53 -11.33
CA VAL A 336 0.56 3.80 -10.62
C VAL A 336 0.66 5.08 -9.79
N TRP A 337 1.76 5.29 -9.05
CA TRP A 337 1.87 6.47 -8.20
C TRP A 337 1.70 7.78 -8.99
N GLN A 338 2.18 7.82 -10.25
CA GLN A 338 2.07 8.94 -11.17
C GLN A 338 0.89 8.82 -12.15
N PHE A 339 0.13 7.74 -12.11
CA PHE A 339 -0.93 7.40 -13.09
C PHE A 339 -0.49 7.65 -14.53
N TRP A 340 0.69 7.13 -14.87
CA TRP A 340 1.25 7.32 -16.20
C TRP A 340 0.48 6.56 -17.26
N ASP A 341 0.22 7.23 -18.37
CA ASP A 341 -0.22 6.69 -19.65
C ASP A 341 0.46 7.44 -20.80
N ALA A 342 0.24 7.01 -22.05
CA ALA A 342 0.91 7.57 -23.22
C ALA A 342 0.56 9.06 -23.50
N THR A 343 -0.43 9.64 -22.81
CA THR A 343 -0.81 11.05 -22.97
C THR A 343 -0.05 11.96 -22.00
N ARG A 344 0.72 11.40 -21.07
CA ARG A 344 1.41 12.13 -20.00
C ARG A 344 2.92 11.99 -20.12
N THR A 345 3.66 13.03 -19.79
CA THR A 345 5.12 12.95 -19.66
C THR A 345 5.50 11.97 -18.58
N PRO A 346 6.29 10.93 -18.89
CA PRO A 346 6.70 9.94 -17.90
C PRO A 346 7.78 10.50 -16.95
N VAL A 347 7.74 10.06 -15.69
CA VAL A 347 8.85 10.22 -14.75
C VAL A 347 9.63 8.91 -14.68
N ASN A 348 10.95 8.98 -14.87
CA ASN A 348 11.87 7.83 -14.77
C ASN A 348 11.45 6.60 -15.60
N ASN A 349 10.90 6.82 -16.80
CA ASN A 349 10.60 5.79 -17.81
C ASN A 349 9.79 4.59 -17.27
N PRO A 350 8.52 4.76 -16.93
CA PRO A 350 7.63 3.67 -16.55
C PRO A 350 7.49 2.65 -17.69
N LEU A 351 7.41 1.36 -17.36
CA LEU A 351 7.45 0.26 -18.34
C LEU A 351 6.12 0.04 -19.05
N LEU A 352 5.00 0.34 -18.40
CA LEU A 352 3.64 0.14 -18.94
C LEU A 352 2.66 1.16 -18.37
N PRO A 353 1.54 1.43 -19.07
CA PRO A 353 0.50 2.31 -18.55
C PRO A 353 -0.05 1.81 -17.21
N TRP A 354 -0.47 2.75 -16.34
CA TRP A 354 -1.01 2.44 -15.01
C TRP A 354 -2.16 1.43 -15.05
N THR A 355 -2.97 1.45 -16.12
CA THR A 355 -4.12 0.55 -16.30
C THR A 355 -3.73 -0.92 -16.49
N GLY A 356 -2.52 -1.20 -16.94
CA GLY A 356 -1.93 -2.53 -16.98
C GLY A 356 -1.12 -2.85 -15.72
N ALA A 357 -0.59 -1.80 -15.08
CA ALA A 357 0.25 -1.90 -13.89
C ALA A 357 -0.52 -2.26 -12.61
N ILE A 358 -1.79 -1.91 -12.51
CA ILE A 358 -2.59 -2.14 -11.29
C ILE A 358 -2.76 -3.61 -10.91
N ASP A 359 -2.56 -4.54 -11.85
CA ASP A 359 -2.71 -5.98 -11.66
C ASP A 359 -1.35 -6.71 -11.65
N GLN A 360 -0.25 -6.00 -11.47
CA GLN A 360 1.08 -6.61 -11.36
C GLN A 360 1.18 -7.55 -10.14
N PRO A 361 2.06 -8.58 -10.21
CA PRO A 361 2.12 -9.62 -9.19
C PRO A 361 2.38 -9.12 -7.77
N GLY A 362 3.20 -8.07 -7.60
CA GLY A 362 3.47 -7.51 -6.28
C GLY A 362 2.20 -7.02 -5.61
N ALA A 363 1.37 -6.22 -6.31
CA ALA A 363 0.09 -5.74 -5.80
C ALA A 363 -0.82 -6.89 -5.33
N GLN A 364 -0.90 -7.96 -6.13
CA GLN A 364 -1.72 -9.13 -5.82
C GLN A 364 -1.21 -9.91 -4.60
N GLN A 365 0.10 -9.84 -4.31
CA GLN A 365 0.73 -10.63 -3.26
C GLN A 365 0.78 -9.92 -1.90
N MET A 366 0.57 -8.62 -1.86
CA MET A 366 0.62 -7.84 -0.60
C MET A 366 -0.38 -8.33 0.45
N HIS A 367 -1.59 -8.69 0.05
CA HIS A 367 -2.62 -9.16 0.99
C HIS A 367 -2.24 -10.48 1.70
N HIS A 368 -1.33 -11.29 1.12
CA HIS A 368 -0.87 -12.52 1.78
C HIS A 368 -0.11 -12.23 3.07
N GLY A 369 0.65 -11.13 3.12
CA GLY A 369 1.30 -10.69 4.36
C GLY A 369 0.28 -10.28 5.42
N ARG A 370 -0.74 -9.53 5.04
CA ARG A 370 -1.83 -9.15 5.92
C ARG A 370 -2.57 -10.38 6.47
N THR A 371 -3.05 -11.27 5.60
CA THR A 371 -3.80 -12.45 6.03
C THR A 371 -2.97 -13.40 6.88
N LEU A 372 -1.66 -13.52 6.60
CA LEU A 372 -0.74 -14.28 7.45
C LEU A 372 -0.71 -13.72 8.87
N LEU A 373 -0.45 -12.43 9.02
CA LEU A 373 -0.29 -11.81 10.35
C LEU A 373 -1.61 -11.73 11.11
N GLU A 374 -2.73 -11.43 10.44
CA GLU A 374 -4.06 -11.43 11.06
C GLU A 374 -4.53 -12.81 11.47
N SER A 375 -3.92 -13.89 10.95
CA SER A 375 -4.23 -15.28 11.37
C SER A 375 -3.66 -15.65 12.75
N ARG A 376 -2.91 -14.78 13.39
CA ARG A 376 -2.31 -14.94 14.73
C ARG A 376 -2.61 -13.72 15.61
N PRO A 377 -2.34 -13.74 16.93
CA PRO A 377 -2.42 -12.57 17.79
C PRO A 377 -1.57 -11.41 17.23
N PHE A 378 -2.24 -10.38 16.66
CA PHE A 378 -1.57 -9.31 15.93
C PHE A 378 -1.04 -8.21 16.83
N LEU A 379 -1.84 -7.77 17.84
CA LEU A 379 -1.51 -6.62 18.69
C LEU A 379 -0.42 -6.90 19.73
N THR A 380 0.01 -8.16 19.87
CA THR A 380 1.10 -8.57 20.77
C THR A 380 2.37 -8.94 20.02
N ARG A 381 2.39 -8.73 18.70
CA ARG A 381 3.54 -9.04 17.84
C ARG A 381 4.73 -8.13 18.11
N VAL A 382 5.92 -8.73 18.19
CA VAL A 382 7.21 -8.04 18.40
C VAL A 382 8.28 -8.59 17.45
N PRO A 383 9.31 -7.81 17.09
CA PRO A 383 10.51 -8.32 16.43
C PRO A 383 11.18 -9.42 17.28
N ALA A 384 11.73 -10.44 16.64
CA ALA A 384 12.27 -11.60 17.34
C ALA A 384 13.40 -12.31 16.55
N ASP A 385 14.40 -11.57 16.10
CA ASP A 385 15.53 -12.16 15.35
C ASP A 385 16.32 -13.19 16.18
N ASP A 386 16.15 -13.20 17.50
CA ASP A 386 16.67 -14.23 18.43
C ASP A 386 16.05 -15.63 18.22
N VAL A 387 14.99 -15.75 17.43
CA VAL A 387 14.45 -17.04 16.99
C VAL A 387 15.40 -17.78 16.04
N ILE A 388 16.27 -17.04 15.33
CA ILE A 388 17.19 -17.60 14.34
C ILE A 388 18.52 -17.93 14.99
N VAL A 389 18.93 -19.22 14.94
CA VAL A 389 20.12 -19.73 15.67
C VAL A 389 21.41 -19.09 15.20
N ALA A 390 21.69 -19.02 13.99
CA ALA A 390 22.86 -18.41 13.39
C ALA A 390 22.66 -18.41 11.88
N ASP A 391 23.36 -17.59 11.21
CA ASP A 391 23.38 -17.49 9.76
C ASP A 391 22.83 -16.18 9.25
N ARG A 392 23.18 -15.15 10.01
CA ARG A 392 23.10 -13.81 9.46
C ARG A 392 23.97 -13.78 8.22
N VAL A 393 23.41 -13.36 7.13
CA VAL A 393 24.15 -13.20 5.89
C VAL A 393 25.42 -12.39 6.14
N PRO A 394 26.56 -12.79 5.56
CA PRO A 394 27.79 -12.01 5.68
C PRO A 394 27.57 -10.59 5.21
N THR A 395 27.66 -9.62 6.10
CA THR A 395 27.53 -8.19 5.80
C THR A 395 28.69 -7.66 4.95
N SER A 396 29.73 -8.47 4.77
CA SER A 396 30.93 -8.15 3.99
C SER A 396 30.78 -8.24 2.47
N VAL A 397 29.68 -8.87 1.99
CA VAL A 397 29.43 -8.99 0.56
C VAL A 397 28.48 -7.87 0.12
N PRO A 398 28.84 -7.00 -0.83
CA PRO A 398 27.96 -5.96 -1.33
C PRO A 398 26.62 -6.54 -1.79
N GLY A 399 25.50 -5.96 -1.35
CA GLY A 399 24.15 -6.42 -1.66
C GLY A 399 23.70 -7.67 -0.90
N ALA A 400 24.54 -8.26 -0.02
CA ALA A 400 24.20 -9.46 0.76
C ALA A 400 23.01 -9.23 1.72
N GLY A 401 22.74 -7.98 2.09
CA GLY A 401 21.58 -7.62 2.93
C GLY A 401 20.24 -8.12 2.37
N ARG A 402 20.13 -8.29 1.04
CA ARG A 402 18.92 -8.86 0.39
C ARG A 402 18.63 -10.32 0.82
N TYR A 403 19.60 -11.00 1.42
CA TYR A 403 19.45 -12.38 1.89
C TYR A 403 19.18 -12.48 3.39
N ARG A 404 19.01 -11.35 4.08
CA ARG A 404 18.81 -11.34 5.53
C ARG A 404 17.47 -11.97 5.90
N PHE A 405 17.53 -12.97 6.78
CA PHE A 405 16.38 -13.51 7.48
C PHE A 405 15.96 -12.55 8.60
N VAL A 406 14.68 -12.43 8.80
CA VAL A 406 14.07 -11.69 9.91
C VAL A 406 12.99 -12.52 10.56
N ALA A 407 12.76 -12.31 11.85
CA ALA A 407 11.77 -13.07 12.60
C ALA A 407 10.89 -12.17 13.45
N THR A 408 9.68 -12.65 13.71
CA THR A 408 8.71 -12.03 14.61
C THR A 408 8.01 -13.10 15.44
N ARG A 409 7.53 -12.74 16.62
CA ARG A 409 6.69 -13.58 17.50
C ARG A 409 5.71 -12.70 18.27
N ASP A 410 4.77 -13.30 18.99
CA ASP A 410 4.02 -12.59 20.01
C ASP A 410 4.75 -12.59 21.36
N THR A 411 4.36 -11.66 22.23
CA THR A 411 4.93 -11.54 23.60
C THR A 411 4.68 -12.78 24.46
N ASP A 412 3.59 -13.49 24.21
CA ASP A 412 3.23 -14.70 24.95
C ASP A 412 3.93 -15.96 24.39
N ARG A 413 4.68 -15.79 23.30
CA ARG A 413 5.42 -16.85 22.64
C ARG A 413 4.50 -18.01 22.17
N THR A 414 3.28 -17.66 21.74
CA THR A 414 2.33 -18.66 21.24
C THR A 414 2.58 -19.01 19.79
N TYR A 415 3.29 -18.16 19.07
CA TYR A 415 3.80 -18.41 17.73
C TYR A 415 5.12 -17.67 17.48
N ALA A 416 5.85 -18.11 16.46
CA ALA A 416 6.94 -17.38 15.84
C ALA A 416 6.89 -17.55 14.32
N MET A 417 7.39 -16.56 13.57
CA MET A 417 7.48 -16.59 12.12
C MET A 417 8.87 -16.14 11.69
N VAL A 418 9.46 -16.82 10.70
CA VAL A 418 10.75 -16.47 10.11
C VAL A 418 10.56 -16.26 8.62
N TYR A 419 10.87 -15.07 8.12
CA TYR A 419 10.92 -14.79 6.69
C TYR A 419 12.30 -15.13 6.14
N ALA A 420 12.30 -16.05 5.18
CA ALA A 420 13.46 -16.47 4.40
C ALA A 420 13.38 -15.83 3.01
N PRO A 421 14.14 -14.76 2.71
CA PRO A 421 14.06 -14.04 1.42
C PRO A 421 14.66 -14.87 0.25
N VAL A 422 15.31 -15.97 0.56
CA VAL A 422 15.90 -16.89 -0.39
C VAL A 422 15.70 -18.33 0.09
N GLY A 423 15.38 -19.23 -0.83
CA GLY A 423 15.19 -20.66 -0.51
C GLY A 423 16.50 -21.35 -0.16
N ARG A 424 16.93 -21.26 1.11
CA ARG A 424 18.07 -22.01 1.67
C ARG A 424 17.77 -22.51 3.08
N PRO A 425 18.41 -23.63 3.52
CA PRO A 425 18.23 -24.11 4.89
C PRO A 425 18.65 -23.09 5.95
N PHE A 426 17.95 -23.07 7.08
CA PHE A 426 18.28 -22.26 8.25
C PHE A 426 17.83 -22.96 9.54
N ALA A 427 18.47 -22.66 10.65
CA ALA A 427 18.15 -23.21 11.95
C ALA A 427 17.42 -22.19 12.83
N VAL A 428 16.48 -22.67 13.65
CA VAL A 428 15.72 -21.88 14.62
C VAL A 428 15.77 -22.50 15.99
N HIS A 429 15.70 -21.64 17.00
CA HIS A 429 15.46 -22.04 18.40
C HIS A 429 13.99 -22.41 18.59
N MET A 430 13.68 -23.69 18.65
CA MET A 430 12.28 -24.15 18.84
C MET A 430 11.71 -23.68 20.19
N ALA A 431 12.57 -23.49 21.20
CA ALA A 431 12.22 -22.92 22.50
C ALA A 431 11.74 -21.46 22.43
N ALA A 432 11.84 -20.80 21.27
CA ALA A 432 11.22 -19.49 21.05
C ALA A 432 9.67 -19.51 21.15
N VAL A 433 9.05 -20.68 20.96
CA VAL A 433 7.65 -20.95 21.20
C VAL A 433 7.49 -21.60 22.59
N ALA A 434 6.50 -21.17 23.39
CA ALA A 434 6.36 -21.57 24.79
C ALA A 434 5.83 -22.99 24.98
N GLY A 435 5.12 -23.56 24.00
CA GLY A 435 4.54 -24.90 24.07
C GLY A 435 5.60 -26.01 24.14
N ARG A 436 5.23 -27.19 24.70
CA ARG A 436 6.10 -28.37 24.67
C ARG A 436 6.27 -28.95 23.27
N GLU A 437 5.24 -28.80 22.45
CA GLU A 437 5.22 -29.22 21.06
C GLU A 437 4.93 -28.02 20.18
N VAL A 438 5.69 -27.90 19.10
CA VAL A 438 5.62 -26.83 18.12
C VAL A 438 5.18 -27.41 16.79
N ARG A 439 4.04 -26.95 16.27
CA ARG A 439 3.60 -27.25 14.92
C ARG A 439 4.29 -26.32 13.96
N ALA A 440 5.01 -26.86 12.99
CA ALA A 440 5.69 -26.12 11.94
C ALA A 440 4.93 -26.19 10.62
N SER A 441 4.88 -25.09 9.90
CA SER A 441 4.29 -24.97 8.57
C SER A 441 5.10 -24.04 7.68
N TRP A 442 5.16 -24.34 6.37
CA TRP A 442 5.60 -23.39 5.38
C TRP A 442 4.43 -22.57 4.86
N PHE A 443 4.63 -21.26 4.74
CA PHE A 443 3.72 -20.35 4.06
C PHE A 443 4.42 -19.77 2.84
N ASN A 444 3.77 -19.88 1.67
CA ASN A 444 4.27 -19.33 0.41
C ASN A 444 3.77 -17.88 0.23
N PRO A 445 4.61 -16.86 0.35
CA PRO A 445 4.19 -15.47 0.26
C PRO A 445 3.78 -15.04 -1.15
N ARG A 446 4.09 -15.86 -2.18
CA ARG A 446 3.72 -15.61 -3.57
C ARG A 446 2.29 -16.05 -3.89
N THR A 447 1.74 -17.00 -3.14
CA THR A 447 0.42 -17.61 -3.40
C THR A 447 -0.52 -17.60 -2.21
N GLY A 448 -0.05 -17.28 -1.00
CA GLY A 448 -0.81 -17.37 0.22
C GLY A 448 -1.08 -18.81 0.71
N ALA A 449 -0.53 -19.82 0.04
CA ALA A 449 -0.73 -21.21 0.40
C ALA A 449 0.15 -21.61 1.60
N ALA A 450 -0.41 -22.41 2.51
CA ALA A 450 0.33 -22.98 3.62
C ALA A 450 0.38 -24.51 3.54
N THR A 451 1.53 -25.10 3.91
CA THR A 451 1.76 -26.54 3.93
C THR A 451 2.32 -26.94 5.30
N ALA A 452 1.69 -27.92 5.95
CA ALA A 452 2.19 -28.47 7.21
C ALA A 452 3.52 -29.23 7.01
N ILE A 453 4.46 -29.02 7.93
CA ILE A 453 5.73 -29.76 7.98
C ILE A 453 5.60 -30.91 8.98
N GLY A 454 5.08 -30.61 10.18
CA GLY A 454 4.93 -31.56 11.27
C GLY A 454 4.87 -30.91 12.64
N THR A 455 4.81 -31.73 13.68
CA THR A 455 4.88 -31.31 15.07
C THR A 455 6.16 -31.85 15.69
N PHE A 456 6.85 -31.02 16.46
CA PHE A 456 8.18 -31.30 16.99
C PHE A 456 8.29 -30.84 18.44
N PRO A 457 9.13 -31.50 19.28
CA PRO A 457 9.48 -30.97 20.59
C PRO A 457 10.14 -29.59 20.50
N SER A 458 9.93 -28.78 21.54
CA SER A 458 10.48 -27.41 21.64
C SER A 458 11.86 -27.34 22.32
N ASP A 459 12.46 -28.45 22.69
CA ASP A 459 13.63 -28.55 23.57
C ASP A 459 15.00 -28.47 22.85
N ALA A 460 15.02 -28.47 21.54
CA ALA A 460 16.24 -28.43 20.73
C ALA A 460 16.11 -27.54 19.49
N ASP A 461 17.23 -27.00 19.06
CA ASP A 461 17.32 -26.27 17.79
C ASP A 461 17.00 -27.19 16.62
N ARG A 462 16.38 -26.61 15.58
CA ARG A 462 16.00 -27.39 14.40
C ARG A 462 16.29 -26.65 13.12
N THR A 463 16.86 -27.37 12.16
CA THR A 463 17.04 -26.89 10.79
C THR A 463 15.81 -27.19 9.95
N PHE A 464 15.35 -26.17 9.21
CA PHE A 464 14.28 -26.27 8.22
C PHE A 464 14.80 -25.96 6.82
N THR A 465 14.34 -26.71 5.84
CA THR A 465 14.67 -26.50 4.43
C THR A 465 13.41 -26.04 3.69
N PRO A 466 13.40 -24.85 3.08
CA PRO A 466 12.27 -24.40 2.28
C PRO A 466 11.95 -25.38 1.14
N PRO A 467 10.68 -25.48 0.71
CA PRO A 467 10.27 -26.40 -0.36
C PRO A 467 10.96 -26.16 -1.70
N GLU A 468 11.39 -24.93 -1.96
CA GLU A 468 12.10 -24.54 -3.18
C GLU A 468 13.38 -23.79 -2.82
N ALA A 469 14.44 -24.03 -3.56
CA ALA A 469 15.75 -23.39 -3.37
C ALA A 469 16.04 -22.39 -4.48
N GLY A 470 16.56 -21.22 -4.11
CA GLY A 470 17.01 -20.22 -5.07
C GLY A 470 16.63 -18.79 -4.70
N GLU A 471 17.16 -17.84 -5.47
CA GLU A 471 16.81 -16.44 -5.41
C GLU A 471 15.36 -16.22 -5.86
N LEU A 472 14.71 -15.18 -5.35
CA LEU A 472 13.31 -14.81 -5.61
C LEU A 472 12.28 -15.85 -5.13
N LEU A 473 12.74 -16.97 -4.55
CA LEU A 473 11.93 -18.05 -3.97
C LEU A 473 11.90 -17.91 -2.45
N ASP A 474 11.23 -16.86 -2.02
CA ASP A 474 11.04 -16.54 -0.61
C ASP A 474 9.98 -17.44 0.05
N TRP A 475 10.19 -17.71 1.35
CA TRP A 475 9.31 -18.54 2.17
C TRP A 475 9.16 -18.00 3.59
N ILE A 476 8.08 -18.34 4.25
CA ILE A 476 7.91 -18.05 5.67
C ILE A 476 7.71 -19.37 6.41
N LEU A 477 8.59 -19.61 7.40
CA LEU A 477 8.39 -20.64 8.39
C LEU A 477 7.47 -20.10 9.48
N VAL A 478 6.37 -20.82 9.77
CA VAL A 478 5.45 -20.51 10.86
C VAL A 478 5.56 -21.62 11.90
N LEU A 479 5.85 -21.23 13.13
CA LEU A 479 5.98 -22.09 14.29
C LEU A 479 4.87 -21.73 15.29
N ASP A 480 3.98 -22.65 15.59
CA ASP A 480 2.85 -22.46 16.48
C ASP A 480 2.98 -23.37 17.72
N ASP A 481 2.67 -22.87 18.90
CA ASP A 481 2.35 -23.73 20.04
C ASP A 481 1.18 -24.66 19.64
N ALA A 482 1.45 -25.95 19.59
CA ALA A 482 0.46 -26.94 19.15
C ALA A 482 -0.81 -26.92 20.00
N ALA A 483 -0.72 -26.55 21.28
CA ALA A 483 -1.85 -26.48 22.21
C ALA A 483 -2.80 -25.31 21.87
N LYS A 484 -2.39 -24.31 21.11
CA LYS A 484 -3.27 -23.19 20.74
C LYS A 484 -4.27 -23.53 19.63
N GLY A 485 -4.03 -24.59 18.87
CA GLY A 485 -4.97 -25.06 17.85
C GLY A 485 -5.23 -24.06 16.72
N TYR A 486 -4.28 -23.18 16.41
CA TYR A 486 -4.44 -22.21 15.33
C TYR A 486 -4.76 -22.90 14.02
N ARG A 487 -5.59 -22.27 13.16
CA ARG A 487 -5.80 -22.72 11.78
C ARG A 487 -4.49 -22.64 10.98
N MET A 488 -4.48 -23.21 9.79
CA MET A 488 -3.32 -23.06 8.91
C MET A 488 -2.99 -21.58 8.67
N PRO A 489 -1.68 -21.23 8.56
CA PRO A 489 -1.27 -19.86 8.31
C PRO A 489 -2.01 -19.21 7.15
N GLY A 490 -2.41 -17.93 7.29
CA GLY A 490 -3.17 -17.21 6.28
C GLY A 490 -4.68 -17.51 6.23
N GLN A 491 -5.16 -18.50 6.96
CA GLN A 491 -6.60 -18.72 7.13
C GLN A 491 -7.14 -17.86 8.28
N GLY A 492 -8.25 -17.16 8.04
CA GLY A 492 -8.87 -16.30 9.05
C GLY A 492 -9.07 -17.01 10.40
N ARG A 493 -9.11 -16.23 11.48
CA ARG A 493 -9.34 -16.71 12.86
C ARG A 493 -10.65 -17.43 13.00
#